data_add1c79270a45a7739a9091483bc950a
#
_entry.id   add1c79270a45a7739a9091483bc950a
#
_cell.length_a   1.000
_cell.length_b   1.000
_cell.length_c   1.000
_cell.angle_alpha   90.00
_cell.angle_beta   90.00
_cell.angle_gamma   90.00
#
_symmetry.space_group_name_H-M   'P 1'
#
loop_
_entity.id
_entity.type
_entity.pdbx_description
1 polymer ?
#
loop_
_entity_poly.entity_id
_entity_poly.type
_entity_poly.pdbx_seq_one_letter_code
_entity_poly.pdbx_strand_id
1 'polypeptide(L)'
;MSMKKDKVLGILVCLSAILLSGNVLAQEIENQMQLRSSASFSKKIVPKLKIEVEPELRWRYSEGFDRFQLNSQLEYKLIKYVDVFAGYRLIGDKNKDEEIEYSHRTKFGATGKIKLSDFKPSLRLMYTDYADDSESDDRNNFIRYKLSLEYNIPKCKLTPEIAFEGFYELDESIIYKYRYKAGFDYKLSKKLTLSTGYSLDYFKTEYKNRHIIDLGLKIKL
;
A
#
# COMPACT_ATOMS: atom_id res chain seq x y z
N MET A 1 -19.71 0.38 30.97
CA MET A 1 -19.05 -0.23 29.76
C MET A 1 -19.49 0.43 28.45
N SER A 2 -20.34 1.44 28.48
CA SER A 2 -20.88 2.21 27.32
C SER A 2 -19.89 3.25 26.76
N MET A 3 -19.17 3.97 27.59
CA MET A 3 -18.30 5.10 27.17
C MET A 3 -17.18 4.82 26.14
N LYS A 4 -16.78 3.56 25.90
CA LYS A 4 -15.75 3.24 24.90
C LYS A 4 -16.29 3.15 23.47
N LYS A 5 -17.58 2.82 23.28
CA LYS A 5 -18.20 2.74 21.94
C LYS A 5 -18.45 4.13 21.36
N ASP A 6 -18.85 5.08 22.17
CA ASP A 6 -19.19 6.43 21.73
C ASP A 6 -17.95 7.22 21.27
N LYS A 7 -16.77 6.99 21.92
CA LYS A 7 -15.49 7.60 21.50
C LYS A 7 -14.99 7.05 20.15
N VAL A 8 -15.22 5.77 19.86
CA VAL A 8 -14.84 5.16 18.58
C VAL A 8 -15.74 5.66 17.46
N LEU A 9 -17.03 5.81 17.74
CA LEU A 9 -17.99 6.37 16.79
C LEU A 9 -17.68 7.84 16.49
N GLY A 10 -17.30 8.64 17.49
CA GLY A 10 -16.89 10.02 17.32
C GLY A 10 -15.64 10.19 16.43
N ILE A 11 -14.64 9.31 16.59
CA ILE A 11 -13.43 9.31 15.75
C ILE A 11 -13.76 8.91 14.30
N LEU A 12 -14.64 7.93 14.08
CA LEU A 12 -15.10 7.54 12.75
C LEU A 12 -15.88 8.66 12.04
N VAL A 13 -16.72 9.38 12.76
CA VAL A 13 -17.49 10.52 12.23
C VAL A 13 -16.58 11.70 11.90
N CYS A 14 -15.59 12.00 12.74
CA CYS A 14 -14.60 13.04 12.43
C CYS A 14 -13.72 12.70 11.23
N LEU A 15 -13.33 11.43 11.04
CA LEU A 15 -12.59 10.99 9.86
C LEU A 15 -13.43 11.10 8.57
N SER A 16 -14.74 10.79 8.63
CA SER A 16 -15.63 10.93 7.48
C SER A 16 -15.88 12.39 7.09
N ALA A 17 -15.93 13.31 8.07
CA ALA A 17 -16.09 14.74 7.82
C ALA A 17 -14.87 15.37 7.15
N ILE A 18 -13.65 14.92 7.47
CA ILE A 18 -12.41 15.39 6.85
C ILE A 18 -12.32 14.92 5.37
N LEU A 19 -12.89 13.76 5.05
CA LEU A 19 -12.93 13.25 3.67
C LEU A 19 -13.95 13.97 2.77
N LEU A 20 -14.92 14.68 3.35
CA LEU A 20 -15.98 15.39 2.62
C LEU A 20 -15.70 16.88 2.37
N SER A 21 -14.69 17.47 2.97
CA SER A 21 -14.39 18.91 2.86
C SER A 21 -13.47 19.31 1.69
N GLY A 22 -13.19 18.42 0.75
CA GLY A 22 -12.29 18.66 -0.38
C GLY A 22 -12.96 19.24 -1.64
N ASN A 23 -13.76 20.31 -1.53
CA ASN A 23 -14.14 21.09 -2.71
C ASN A 23 -13.11 22.18 -2.98
N VAL A 24 -12.12 21.89 -3.81
CA VAL A 24 -11.13 22.87 -4.28
C VAL A 24 -11.22 23.02 -5.78
N LEU A 25 -11.56 24.25 -6.19
CA LEU A 25 -11.29 24.96 -7.44
C LEU A 25 -10.99 24.11 -8.71
N ALA A 26 -11.85 24.30 -9.70
CA ALA A 26 -11.96 23.58 -10.94
C ALA A 26 -10.77 23.82 -11.89
N GLN A 27 -9.74 22.98 -11.76
CA GLN A 27 -9.03 22.43 -12.92
C GLN A 27 -9.63 21.03 -13.14
N GLU A 28 -9.90 20.65 -14.40
CA GLU A 28 -10.37 19.30 -14.72
C GLU A 28 -9.29 18.28 -14.26
N ILE A 29 -9.50 17.72 -13.07
CA ILE A 29 -8.64 16.67 -12.55
C ILE A 29 -9.15 15.35 -13.11
N GLU A 30 -8.33 14.66 -13.87
CA GLU A 30 -8.64 13.32 -14.35
C GLU A 30 -8.74 12.34 -13.17
N ASN A 31 -9.89 11.70 -13.02
CA ASN A 31 -10.09 10.69 -11.98
C ASN A 31 -10.03 9.28 -12.59
N GLN A 32 -8.97 8.56 -12.30
CA GLN A 32 -8.77 7.17 -12.72
C GLN A 32 -9.24 6.20 -11.64
N MET A 33 -9.95 5.13 -12.03
CA MET A 33 -10.31 4.04 -11.13
C MET A 33 -9.53 2.77 -11.44
N GLN A 34 -8.94 2.15 -10.42
CA GLN A 34 -8.16 0.93 -10.53
C GLN A 34 -8.60 -0.10 -9.49
N LEU A 35 -8.75 -1.34 -9.91
CA LEU A 35 -8.90 -2.50 -9.05
C LEU A 35 -7.57 -3.25 -8.97
N ARG A 36 -7.15 -3.62 -7.76
CA ARG A 36 -5.99 -4.48 -7.53
C ARG A 36 -6.41 -5.73 -6.79
N SER A 37 -5.98 -6.89 -7.28
CA SER A 37 -6.18 -8.17 -6.62
C SER A 37 -4.84 -8.83 -6.38
N SER A 38 -4.57 -9.27 -5.15
CA SER A 38 -3.29 -9.88 -4.79
C SER A 38 -3.44 -11.11 -3.89
N ALA A 39 -2.43 -11.99 -3.93
CA ALA A 39 -2.29 -13.11 -3.01
C ALA A 39 -0.87 -13.11 -2.44
N SER A 40 -0.71 -12.83 -1.14
CA SER A 40 0.59 -12.80 -0.47
C SER A 40 0.86 -14.14 0.23
N PHE A 41 1.94 -14.80 -0.13
CA PHE A 41 2.44 -16.04 0.47
C PHE A 41 3.66 -15.71 1.30
N SER A 42 3.60 -15.95 2.60
CA SER A 42 4.71 -15.64 3.50
C SER A 42 5.16 -16.84 4.33
N LYS A 43 6.47 -17.03 4.46
CA LYS A 43 7.09 -18.10 5.25
C LYS A 43 8.27 -17.57 6.03
N LYS A 44 8.39 -18.01 7.29
CA LYS A 44 9.63 -17.85 8.05
C LYS A 44 10.60 -18.94 7.65
N ILE A 45 11.76 -18.56 7.10
CA ILE A 45 12.81 -19.51 6.68
C ILE A 45 13.65 -19.92 7.87
N VAL A 46 14.09 -18.93 8.66
CA VAL A 46 14.81 -19.10 9.91
C VAL A 46 14.31 -18.08 10.94
N PRO A 47 14.65 -18.21 12.23
CA PRO A 47 14.37 -17.18 13.20
C PRO A 47 14.81 -15.81 12.69
N LYS A 48 13.90 -14.82 12.72
CA LYS A 48 14.09 -13.44 12.24
C LYS A 48 14.07 -13.21 10.72
N LEU A 49 14.14 -14.24 9.86
CA LEU A 49 14.09 -14.07 8.41
C LEU A 49 12.77 -14.60 7.84
N LYS A 50 12.04 -13.73 7.12
CA LYS A 50 10.80 -14.05 6.43
C LYS A 50 10.98 -13.81 4.93
N ILE A 51 10.49 -14.72 4.11
CA ILE A 51 10.25 -14.49 2.68
C ILE A 51 8.78 -14.22 2.45
N GLU A 52 8.50 -13.37 1.48
CA GLU A 52 7.15 -13.11 1.00
C GLU A 52 7.17 -13.03 -0.52
N VAL A 53 6.19 -13.68 -1.15
CA VAL A 53 5.96 -13.63 -2.60
C VAL A 53 4.50 -13.25 -2.81
N GLU A 54 4.27 -12.24 -3.64
CA GLU A 54 2.94 -11.67 -3.87
C GLU A 54 2.71 -11.41 -5.34
N PRO A 55 2.01 -12.31 -6.08
CA PRO A 55 1.39 -11.95 -7.34
C PRO A 55 0.27 -10.94 -7.13
N GLU A 56 0.18 -9.98 -8.03
CA GLU A 56 -0.84 -8.93 -8.06
C GLU A 56 -1.28 -8.70 -9.50
N LEU A 57 -2.59 -8.56 -9.69
CA LEU A 57 -3.24 -8.20 -10.94
C LEU A 57 -3.90 -6.84 -10.79
N ARG A 58 -3.85 -6.02 -11.83
CA ARG A 58 -4.46 -4.69 -11.88
C ARG A 58 -5.39 -4.56 -13.08
N TRP A 59 -6.50 -3.88 -12.84
CA TRP A 59 -7.48 -3.51 -13.86
C TRP A 59 -7.78 -2.03 -13.74
N ARG A 60 -7.75 -1.33 -14.86
CA ARG A 60 -8.30 0.04 -14.97
C ARG A 60 -9.73 -0.05 -15.47
N TYR A 61 -10.60 0.76 -14.90
CA TYR A 61 -12.02 0.76 -15.30
C TYR A 61 -12.21 1.07 -16.79
N SER A 62 -11.40 2.00 -17.35
CA SER A 62 -11.45 2.42 -18.76
C SER A 62 -10.80 1.45 -19.74
N GLU A 63 -9.80 0.66 -19.31
CA GLU A 63 -8.90 -0.09 -20.20
C GLU A 63 -8.92 -1.61 -19.96
N GLY A 64 -9.63 -2.06 -18.91
CA GLY A 64 -9.67 -3.47 -18.54
C GLY A 64 -8.41 -3.92 -17.83
N PHE A 65 -7.87 -5.09 -18.18
CA PHE A 65 -6.62 -5.59 -17.63
C PHE A 65 -5.44 -4.71 -18.03
N ASP A 66 -4.70 -4.24 -17.03
CA ASP A 66 -3.66 -3.23 -17.19
C ASP A 66 -2.26 -3.80 -16.91
N ARG A 67 -2.14 -4.54 -15.79
CA ARG A 67 -0.81 -4.92 -15.29
C ARG A 67 -0.87 -6.19 -14.48
N PHE A 68 0.17 -6.98 -14.60
CA PHE A 68 0.49 -8.06 -13.67
C PHE A 68 1.82 -7.76 -12.98
N GLN A 69 1.92 -8.13 -11.71
CA GLN A 69 3.17 -7.95 -10.95
C GLN A 69 3.46 -9.19 -10.11
N LEU A 70 4.74 -9.52 -9.98
CA LEU A 70 5.22 -10.53 -9.04
C LEU A 70 6.23 -9.86 -8.09
N ASN A 71 5.80 -9.63 -6.85
CA ASN A 71 6.65 -9.09 -5.81
C ASN A 71 7.31 -10.22 -5.03
N SER A 72 8.62 -10.12 -4.82
CA SER A 72 9.37 -10.99 -3.90
C SER A 72 10.11 -10.13 -2.89
N GLN A 73 10.07 -10.48 -1.61
CA GLN A 73 10.69 -9.72 -0.53
C GLN A 73 11.28 -10.63 0.54
N LEU A 74 12.51 -10.32 0.95
CA LEU A 74 13.12 -10.85 2.16
C LEU A 74 13.02 -9.78 3.24
N GLU A 75 12.57 -10.16 4.42
CA GLU A 75 12.46 -9.29 5.60
C GLU A 75 13.24 -9.92 6.75
N TYR A 76 14.18 -9.16 7.31
CA TYR A 76 14.99 -9.58 8.45
C TYR A 76 14.69 -8.71 9.67
N LYS A 77 14.32 -9.36 10.77
CA LYS A 77 14.09 -8.68 12.05
C LYS A 77 15.43 -8.31 12.69
N LEU A 78 15.87 -7.07 12.47
CA LEU A 78 17.15 -6.57 12.97
C LEU A 78 17.14 -6.48 14.50
N ILE A 79 16.17 -5.74 15.05
CA ILE A 79 15.94 -5.59 16.50
C ILE A 79 14.44 -5.74 16.81
N LYS A 80 14.06 -5.61 18.08
CA LYS A 80 12.66 -5.78 18.53
C LYS A 80 11.65 -4.89 17.76
N TYR A 81 12.08 -3.70 17.39
CA TYR A 81 11.21 -2.67 16.81
C TYR A 81 11.51 -2.33 15.37
N VAL A 82 12.56 -2.90 14.78
CA VAL A 82 13.02 -2.57 13.42
C VAL A 82 13.23 -3.84 12.61
N ASP A 83 12.55 -3.89 11.48
CA ASP A 83 12.78 -4.88 10.43
C ASP A 83 13.42 -4.17 9.22
N VAL A 84 14.41 -4.80 8.60
CA VAL A 84 14.99 -4.36 7.33
C VAL A 84 14.52 -5.31 6.23
N PHE A 85 14.41 -4.82 5.03
CA PHE A 85 13.96 -5.64 3.90
C PHE A 85 14.65 -5.27 2.60
N ALA A 86 14.74 -6.26 1.73
CA ALA A 86 15.09 -6.10 0.33
C ALA A 86 14.09 -6.89 -0.53
N GLY A 87 13.79 -6.42 -1.69
CA GLY A 87 12.83 -7.07 -2.57
C GLY A 87 13.03 -6.74 -4.04
N TYR A 88 12.45 -7.58 -4.85
CA TYR A 88 12.46 -7.50 -6.29
C TYR A 88 11.02 -7.62 -6.81
N ARG A 89 10.70 -6.89 -7.85
CA ARG A 89 9.41 -6.93 -8.51
C ARG A 89 9.61 -7.09 -10.01
N LEU A 90 8.98 -8.11 -10.56
CA LEU A 90 8.75 -8.25 -11.98
C LEU A 90 7.41 -7.63 -12.32
N ILE A 91 7.34 -6.83 -13.36
CA ILE A 91 6.14 -6.13 -13.81
C ILE A 91 5.93 -6.49 -15.28
N GLY A 92 4.70 -6.86 -15.64
CA GLY A 92 4.26 -6.97 -17.02
C GLY A 92 3.15 -5.95 -17.24
N ASP A 93 3.42 -4.92 -18.02
CA ASP A 93 2.48 -3.88 -18.42
C ASP A 93 1.88 -4.19 -19.77
N LYS A 94 0.56 -4.06 -19.90
CA LYS A 94 -0.11 -4.11 -21.19
C LYS A 94 0.01 -2.76 -21.89
N ASN A 95 0.68 -2.73 -23.04
CA ASN A 95 0.80 -1.52 -23.85
C ASN A 95 -0.45 -1.27 -24.72
N LYS A 96 -0.45 -0.18 -25.50
CA LYS A 96 -1.58 0.21 -26.37
C LYS A 96 -1.84 -0.79 -27.50
N ASP A 97 -0.82 -1.53 -27.92
CA ASP A 97 -0.90 -2.57 -28.95
C ASP A 97 -1.30 -3.94 -28.39
N GLU A 98 -1.72 -3.97 -27.12
CA GLU A 98 -2.09 -5.18 -26.37
C GLU A 98 -0.93 -6.13 -26.05
N GLU A 99 0.31 -5.75 -26.34
CA GLU A 99 1.50 -6.52 -26.00
C GLU A 99 1.90 -6.31 -24.53
N ILE A 100 2.60 -7.29 -23.95
CA ILE A 100 3.08 -7.21 -22.57
C ILE A 100 4.55 -6.82 -22.56
N GLU A 101 4.83 -5.66 -22.04
CA GLU A 101 6.19 -5.16 -21.80
C GLU A 101 6.64 -5.50 -20.38
N TYR A 102 7.87 -6.05 -20.26
CA TYR A 102 8.40 -6.46 -18.96
C TYR A 102 9.39 -5.45 -18.43
N SER A 103 9.19 -5.06 -17.18
CA SER A 103 10.11 -4.21 -16.44
C SER A 103 10.45 -4.80 -15.07
N HIS A 104 11.51 -4.32 -14.47
CA HIS A 104 12.04 -4.80 -13.19
C HIS A 104 12.15 -3.65 -12.21
N ARG A 105 11.96 -3.97 -10.94
CA ARG A 105 12.13 -3.01 -9.86
C ARG A 105 12.80 -3.66 -8.68
N THR A 106 13.80 -2.97 -8.12
CA THR A 106 14.37 -3.32 -6.83
C THR A 106 13.86 -2.39 -5.74
N LYS A 107 13.84 -2.84 -4.53
CA LYS A 107 13.47 -2.06 -3.34
C LYS A 107 14.23 -2.54 -2.14
N PHE A 108 14.62 -1.62 -1.27
CA PHE A 108 15.15 -1.94 0.04
C PHE A 108 14.80 -0.84 1.04
N GLY A 109 14.82 -1.19 2.31
CA GLY A 109 14.45 -0.24 3.33
C GLY A 109 14.34 -0.81 4.72
N ALA A 110 13.73 -0.04 5.60
CA ALA A 110 13.49 -0.40 6.98
C ALA A 110 12.06 -0.04 7.41
N THR A 111 11.54 -0.81 8.34
CA THR A 111 10.23 -0.56 8.98
C THR A 111 10.42 -0.54 10.49
N GLY A 112 10.20 0.62 11.09
CA GLY A 112 10.03 0.77 12.54
C GLY A 112 8.59 0.50 12.92
N LYS A 113 8.36 -0.32 13.97
CA LYS A 113 7.01 -0.63 14.46
C LYS A 113 7.00 -0.81 15.97
N ILE A 114 5.97 -0.25 16.61
CA ILE A 114 5.74 -0.36 18.04
C ILE A 114 4.33 -0.89 18.30
N LYS A 115 4.16 -1.55 19.42
CA LYS A 115 2.83 -1.96 19.88
C LYS A 115 2.46 -1.13 21.11
N LEU A 116 1.43 -0.31 20.98
CA LEU A 116 0.88 0.52 22.05
C LEU A 116 -0.53 0.03 22.39
N SER A 117 -0.63 -0.89 23.35
CA SER A 117 -1.88 -1.59 23.66
C SER A 117 -2.45 -2.29 22.43
N ASP A 118 -3.58 -1.83 21.92
CA ASP A 118 -4.28 -2.38 20.77
C ASP A 118 -3.87 -1.69 19.45
N PHE A 119 -3.12 -0.60 19.53
CA PHE A 119 -2.63 0.14 18.37
C PHE A 119 -1.22 -0.29 17.98
N LYS A 120 -0.96 -0.30 16.67
CA LYS A 120 0.35 -0.59 16.10
C LYS A 120 0.74 0.48 15.08
N PRO A 121 1.28 1.62 15.53
CA PRO A 121 1.90 2.57 14.60
C PRO A 121 3.16 1.97 13.99
N SER A 122 3.40 2.30 12.72
CA SER A 122 4.64 1.96 12.01
C SER A 122 5.07 3.07 11.05
N LEU A 123 6.38 3.17 10.87
CA LEU A 123 7.02 4.02 9.87
C LEU A 123 7.89 3.14 8.99
N ARG A 124 7.68 3.16 7.68
CA ARG A 124 8.52 2.51 6.68
C ARG A 124 9.23 3.57 5.85
N LEU A 125 10.55 3.42 5.72
CA LEU A 125 11.36 4.15 4.77
C LEU A 125 11.87 3.15 3.72
N MET A 126 11.74 3.48 2.44
CA MET A 126 12.06 2.58 1.35
C MET A 126 12.65 3.36 0.17
N TYR A 127 13.76 2.85 -0.35
CA TYR A 127 14.24 3.21 -1.69
C TYR A 127 13.65 2.25 -2.72
N THR A 128 13.30 2.76 -3.88
CA THR A 128 12.89 1.98 -5.06
C THR A 128 13.38 2.67 -6.33
N ASP A 129 13.89 1.89 -7.26
CA ASP A 129 14.48 2.35 -8.52
C ASP A 129 13.45 2.63 -9.64
N TYR A 130 12.15 2.65 -9.33
CA TYR A 130 11.10 2.91 -10.31
C TYR A 130 9.76 3.23 -9.61
N ALA A 131 8.99 4.18 -10.12
CA ALA A 131 7.65 4.45 -9.60
C ALA A 131 6.62 3.48 -10.17
N ASP A 132 5.59 3.20 -9.36
CA ASP A 132 4.52 2.28 -9.73
C ASP A 132 3.69 2.71 -10.95
N ASP A 133 3.85 3.92 -11.45
CA ASP A 133 2.88 4.53 -12.36
C ASP A 133 3.50 5.49 -13.39
N SER A 134 4.81 5.46 -13.62
CA SER A 134 5.39 6.25 -14.71
C SER A 134 5.02 5.63 -16.05
N GLU A 135 4.31 6.38 -16.86
CA GLU A 135 4.07 6.08 -18.28
C GLU A 135 5.30 6.37 -19.15
N SER A 136 6.37 6.89 -18.54
CA SER A 136 7.64 7.19 -19.20
C SER A 136 8.60 6.03 -19.04
N ASP A 137 9.38 5.75 -20.08
CA ASP A 137 10.51 4.80 -20.09
C ASP A 137 11.67 5.20 -19.13
N ASP A 138 11.59 6.39 -18.55
CA ASP A 138 12.63 6.91 -17.67
C ASP A 138 12.56 6.22 -16.30
N ARG A 139 13.67 5.60 -15.91
CA ARG A 139 13.85 4.95 -14.61
C ARG A 139 14.13 6.00 -13.55
N ASN A 140 13.08 6.39 -12.83
CA ASN A 140 13.19 7.35 -11.74
C ASN A 140 13.42 6.65 -10.40
N ASN A 141 14.23 7.26 -9.56
CA ASN A 141 14.56 6.75 -8.24
C ASN A 141 13.70 7.43 -7.18
N PHE A 142 13.14 6.66 -6.27
CA PHE A 142 12.24 7.19 -5.24
C PHE A 142 12.69 6.83 -3.83
N ILE A 143 12.60 7.82 -2.94
CA ILE A 143 12.48 7.58 -1.49
C ILE A 143 10.99 7.62 -1.15
N ARG A 144 10.51 6.53 -0.55
CA ARG A 144 9.12 6.42 -0.10
C ARG A 144 9.09 6.35 1.40
N TYR A 145 8.23 7.14 2.02
CA TYR A 145 7.95 7.07 3.45
C TYR A 145 6.48 6.76 3.66
N LYS A 146 6.21 5.72 4.48
CA LYS A 146 4.84 5.30 4.79
C LYS A 146 4.65 5.30 6.29
N LEU A 147 3.68 6.09 6.75
CA LEU A 147 3.14 6.04 8.10
C LEU A 147 1.89 5.17 8.08
N SER A 148 1.75 4.24 9.01
CA SER A 148 0.51 3.48 9.15
C SER A 148 0.14 3.24 10.61
N LEU A 149 -1.17 3.09 10.83
CA LEU A 149 -1.75 2.78 12.13
C LEU A 149 -2.76 1.65 11.96
N GLU A 150 -2.44 0.51 12.57
CA GLU A 150 -3.38 -0.61 12.71
C GLU A 150 -4.05 -0.56 14.10
N TYR A 151 -5.32 -0.92 14.15
CA TYR A 151 -6.04 -1.10 15.41
C TYR A 151 -6.55 -2.53 15.55
N ASN A 152 -6.02 -3.27 16.53
CA ASN A 152 -6.51 -4.62 16.84
C ASN A 152 -7.73 -4.51 17.75
N ILE A 153 -8.93 -4.67 17.18
CA ILE A 153 -10.16 -4.65 17.96
C ILE A 153 -10.17 -5.86 18.89
N PRO A 154 -10.26 -5.66 20.24
CA PRO A 154 -10.26 -6.77 21.20
C PRO A 154 -11.39 -7.76 20.91
N LYS A 155 -11.06 -9.06 20.90
CA LYS A 155 -11.99 -10.15 20.64
C LYS A 155 -12.67 -10.14 19.26
N CYS A 156 -12.13 -9.36 18.31
CA CYS A 156 -12.62 -9.28 16.94
C CYS A 156 -11.56 -9.79 15.96
N LYS A 157 -12.00 -10.40 14.86
CA LYS A 157 -11.11 -10.86 13.78
C LYS A 157 -10.74 -9.74 12.82
N LEU A 158 -11.36 -8.57 12.96
CA LEU A 158 -11.16 -7.40 12.11
C LEU A 158 -10.04 -6.51 12.67
N THR A 159 -9.14 -6.09 11.79
CA THR A 159 -8.04 -5.16 12.11
C THR A 159 -8.07 -4.04 11.08
N PRO A 160 -8.69 -2.89 11.38
CA PRO A 160 -8.64 -1.70 10.53
C PRO A 160 -7.21 -1.14 10.45
N GLU A 161 -6.88 -0.58 9.28
CA GLU A 161 -5.62 0.13 9.00
C GLU A 161 -5.93 1.46 8.31
N ILE A 162 -5.23 2.51 8.71
CA ILE A 162 -5.07 3.73 7.92
C ILE A 162 -3.59 3.95 7.63
N ALA A 163 -3.28 4.52 6.47
CA ALA A 163 -1.90 4.82 6.12
C ALA A 163 -1.81 6.07 5.24
N PHE A 164 -0.68 6.74 5.36
CA PHE A 164 -0.24 7.83 4.51
C PHE A 164 1.13 7.49 3.94
N GLU A 165 1.33 7.67 2.65
CA GLU A 165 2.61 7.42 2.00
C GLU A 165 2.98 8.58 1.07
N GLY A 166 4.21 9.06 1.16
CA GLY A 166 4.78 10.05 0.26
C GLY A 166 5.84 9.41 -0.63
N PHE A 167 5.89 9.87 -1.87
CA PHE A 167 6.83 9.44 -2.92
C PHE A 167 7.69 10.64 -3.30
N TYR A 168 8.93 10.66 -2.85
CA TYR A 168 9.91 11.68 -3.19
C TYR A 168 10.80 11.16 -4.30
N GLU A 169 10.77 11.81 -5.43
CA GLU A 169 11.59 11.53 -6.60
C GLU A 169 12.96 12.16 -6.43
N LEU A 170 14.00 11.34 -6.57
CA LEU A 170 15.37 11.79 -6.31
C LEU A 170 15.94 12.58 -7.48
N ASP A 171 15.61 12.17 -8.71
CA ASP A 171 16.21 12.73 -9.92
C ASP A 171 15.77 14.18 -10.15
N GLU A 172 14.47 14.46 -9.93
CA GLU A 172 13.92 15.82 -10.03
C GLU A 172 13.86 16.55 -8.68
N SER A 173 14.14 15.87 -7.56
CA SER A 173 14.07 16.41 -6.20
C SER A 173 12.70 16.96 -5.82
N ILE A 174 11.63 16.30 -6.24
CA ILE A 174 10.25 16.71 -6.01
C ILE A 174 9.42 15.63 -5.31
N ILE A 175 8.30 16.05 -4.71
CA ILE A 175 7.29 15.10 -4.27
C ILE A 175 6.40 14.76 -5.46
N TYR A 176 6.52 13.54 -5.98
CA TYR A 176 5.77 13.05 -7.11
C TYR A 176 4.29 12.85 -6.77
N LYS A 177 3.99 12.15 -5.66
CA LYS A 177 2.61 11.93 -5.22
C LYS A 177 2.50 11.60 -3.73
N TYR A 178 1.29 11.74 -3.22
CA TYR A 178 0.86 11.21 -1.93
C TYR A 178 -0.15 10.08 -2.14
N ARG A 179 -0.12 9.09 -1.24
CA ARG A 179 -1.13 8.03 -1.17
C ARG A 179 -1.77 8.01 0.21
N TYR A 180 -3.07 8.14 0.23
CA TYR A 180 -3.90 7.95 1.42
C TYR A 180 -4.56 6.58 1.32
N LYS A 181 -4.51 5.79 2.38
CA LYS A 181 -5.10 4.45 2.41
C LYS A 181 -5.95 4.26 3.66
N ALA A 182 -7.12 3.64 3.48
CA ALA A 182 -7.94 3.09 4.55
C ALA A 182 -8.39 1.68 4.16
N GLY A 183 -8.36 0.74 5.10
CA GLY A 183 -8.73 -0.63 4.82
C GLY A 183 -8.82 -1.47 6.08
N PHE A 184 -9.00 -2.76 5.91
CA PHE A 184 -9.00 -3.70 7.01
C PHE A 184 -8.54 -5.10 6.60
N ASP A 185 -8.00 -5.80 7.57
CA ASP A 185 -7.70 -7.22 7.52
C ASP A 185 -8.77 -8.00 8.29
N TYR A 186 -9.30 -9.08 7.70
CA TYR A 186 -10.20 -10.01 8.38
C TYR A 186 -9.57 -11.40 8.47
N LYS A 187 -9.29 -11.87 9.69
CA LYS A 187 -8.66 -13.17 9.95
C LYS A 187 -9.67 -14.31 9.78
N LEU A 188 -9.61 -15.01 8.66
CA LEU A 188 -10.41 -16.21 8.40
C LEU A 188 -9.92 -17.38 9.27
N SER A 189 -8.59 -17.57 9.35
CA SER A 189 -7.94 -18.60 10.16
C SER A 189 -6.59 -18.11 10.72
N LYS A 190 -5.86 -18.99 11.41
CA LYS A 190 -4.48 -18.69 11.88
C LYS A 190 -3.50 -18.43 10.72
N LYS A 191 -3.78 -19.01 9.54
CA LYS A 191 -2.92 -18.93 8.36
C LYS A 191 -3.48 -18.07 7.24
N LEU A 192 -4.77 -17.75 7.26
CA LEU A 192 -5.47 -17.09 6.16
C LEU A 192 -6.12 -15.79 6.64
N THR A 193 -5.82 -14.69 5.94
CA THR A 193 -6.40 -13.37 6.19
C THR A 193 -6.87 -12.77 4.87
N LEU A 194 -8.10 -12.31 4.82
CA LEU A 194 -8.64 -11.49 3.74
C LEU A 194 -8.30 -10.03 4.05
N SER A 195 -7.79 -9.29 3.06
CA SER A 195 -7.55 -7.85 3.17
C SER A 195 -8.35 -7.10 2.11
N THR A 196 -8.87 -5.96 2.47
CA THR A 196 -9.49 -5.03 1.51
C THR A 196 -9.18 -3.61 1.93
N GLY A 197 -9.16 -2.71 0.95
CA GLY A 197 -8.88 -1.32 1.22
C GLY A 197 -9.22 -0.44 0.03
N TYR A 198 -9.24 0.84 0.33
CA TYR A 198 -9.33 1.92 -0.63
C TYR A 198 -8.10 2.79 -0.48
N SER A 199 -7.51 3.18 -1.61
CA SER A 199 -6.39 4.11 -1.64
C SER A 199 -6.68 5.23 -2.64
N LEU A 200 -6.26 6.44 -2.29
CA LEU A 200 -6.27 7.60 -3.17
C LEU A 200 -4.84 8.03 -3.43
N ASP A 201 -4.38 7.93 -4.67
CA ASP A 201 -3.14 8.54 -5.15
C ASP A 201 -3.45 9.95 -5.62
N TYR A 202 -2.85 10.94 -4.97
CA TYR A 202 -2.89 12.34 -5.33
C TYR A 202 -1.55 12.72 -5.96
N PHE A 203 -1.53 12.90 -7.28
CA PHE A 203 -0.33 13.26 -8.02
C PHE A 203 -0.07 14.78 -7.93
N LYS A 204 1.17 15.15 -7.63
CA LYS A 204 1.58 16.56 -7.50
C LYS A 204 2.05 17.13 -8.83
N THR A 205 2.58 16.28 -9.70
CA THR A 205 3.16 16.65 -11.01
C THR A 205 2.18 16.49 -12.16
N GLU A 206 1.08 15.80 -11.94
CA GLU A 206 0.05 15.52 -12.93
C GLU A 206 -1.30 15.94 -12.39
N TYR A 207 -2.17 16.49 -13.25
CA TYR A 207 -3.55 16.87 -12.88
C TYR A 207 -4.46 15.62 -12.86
N LYS A 208 -4.04 14.59 -12.13
CA LYS A 208 -4.82 13.36 -11.99
C LYS A 208 -4.88 12.86 -10.56
N ASN A 209 -5.97 12.17 -10.23
CA ASN A 209 -6.12 11.36 -9.04
C ASN A 209 -6.35 9.91 -9.46
N ARG A 210 -5.85 8.97 -8.68
CA ARG A 210 -6.15 7.56 -8.90
C ARG A 210 -6.82 6.97 -7.66
N HIS A 211 -8.04 6.50 -7.85
CA HIS A 211 -8.83 5.79 -6.87
C HIS A 211 -8.57 4.30 -7.02
N ILE A 212 -8.14 3.62 -5.94
CA ILE A 212 -7.71 2.24 -5.99
C ILE A 212 -8.53 1.43 -4.99
N ILE A 213 -9.14 0.35 -5.46
CA ILE A 213 -9.74 -0.67 -4.60
C ILE A 213 -8.75 -1.83 -4.54
N ASP A 214 -8.31 -2.16 -3.32
CA ASP A 214 -7.39 -3.26 -3.04
C ASP A 214 -8.16 -4.46 -2.49
N LEU A 215 -8.01 -5.64 -3.11
CA LEU A 215 -8.48 -6.93 -2.61
C LEU A 215 -7.28 -7.85 -2.46
N GLY A 216 -7.10 -8.45 -1.29
CA GLY A 216 -5.92 -9.25 -1.01
C GLY A 216 -6.22 -10.50 -0.18
N LEU A 217 -5.45 -11.54 -0.41
CA LEU A 217 -5.44 -12.75 0.38
C LEU A 217 -4.03 -12.97 0.94
N LYS A 218 -3.89 -13.00 2.27
CA LYS A 218 -2.60 -13.21 2.94
C LYS A 218 -2.54 -14.62 3.50
N ILE A 219 -1.57 -15.40 3.06
CA ILE A 219 -1.38 -16.81 3.39
C ILE A 219 -0.04 -16.99 4.12
N LYS A 220 -0.09 -17.58 5.31
CA LYS A 220 1.10 -17.95 6.09
C LYS A 220 1.37 -19.44 5.94
N LEU A 221 2.54 -19.77 5.41
CA LEU A 221 3.00 -21.14 5.19
C LEU A 221 3.76 -21.69 6.40
#